data_14c7aa4a7d102d1a193ca8ae0a6677b6
#
_entry.id   14c7aa4a7d102d1a193ca8ae0a6677b6
#
_cell.length_a   1.000
_cell.length_b   1.000
_cell.length_c   1.000
_cell.angle_alpha   90.00
_cell.angle_beta   90.00
_cell.angle_gamma   90.00
#
_symmetry.space_group_name_H-M   'P 1'
#
loop_
_entity.id
_entity.type
_entity.pdbx_description
1 polymer ?
#
loop_
_entity_poly.entity_id
_entity_poly.type
_entity_poly.pdbx_seq_one_letter_code
_entity_poly.pdbx_strand_id
1 'polypeptide(L)'
;QPNECIQCNQCSYVCPHAAIRPFLLTEEELKNAPADTQTIQGIPGALKAYRFKIQVSVLDCTGCGNCADVCPSKNKALIMKPLETQLAEVDRWTYMHEEVGYKDTVVDKFVNVKNSQFAQPLFEFSGACAGCGETPYIKSITQLFGDRMIASNATGCSSIYGGSAPSTPYTHNKKGHGPAWANSLFEDNAEFGFGLSLGANKLRERIARLMNESLSNGLNPETLAAFEEWLRDKDLAEPSRVASAKVIEACEKEKSPVAKEILDLKQYLVKKSHWIFGGDGWAYDIGYGGLDHVLATGEDVNILVLDTEVYSNTGGQASKSTPAGAVAKFAASGKKIRKKDLGQMAMTYGYVYIAQVAMGSSNAQFLRAIKEAEAYPGPSLIIAYSPYINHGLR
;
A
#
# COMPACT_ATOMS: atom_id res chain seq x y z
N GLN A 1 18.20 -4.58 -20.62
CA GLN A 1 19.64 -4.94 -20.63
C GLN A 1 20.03 -5.53 -19.27
N PRO A 2 19.85 -6.86 -19.08
CA PRO A 2 20.04 -7.49 -17.76
C PRO A 2 21.43 -7.28 -17.17
N ASN A 3 22.47 -7.33 -17.99
CA ASN A 3 23.87 -7.18 -17.54
C ASN A 3 24.20 -5.78 -17.00
N GLU A 4 23.39 -4.77 -17.34
CA GLU A 4 23.52 -3.41 -16.84
C GLU A 4 22.72 -3.20 -15.53
N CYS A 5 21.88 -4.17 -15.14
CA CYS A 5 21.01 -4.04 -13.99
C CYS A 5 21.76 -4.24 -12.67
N ILE A 6 21.75 -3.23 -11.81
CA ILE A 6 22.33 -3.28 -10.46
C ILE A 6 21.38 -3.80 -9.38
N GLN A 7 20.19 -4.27 -9.78
CA GLN A 7 19.16 -4.86 -8.91
C GLN A 7 18.69 -3.94 -7.77
N CYS A 8 18.60 -2.65 -8.01
CA CYS A 8 18.14 -1.68 -7.00
C CYS A 8 16.61 -1.61 -6.85
N ASN A 9 15.85 -2.15 -7.80
CA ASN A 9 14.39 -2.17 -7.88
C ASN A 9 13.71 -0.78 -7.91
N GLN A 10 14.44 0.30 -8.15
CA GLN A 10 13.89 1.65 -8.25
C GLN A 10 12.82 1.75 -9.36
N CYS A 11 13.04 1.07 -10.49
CA CYS A 11 12.09 1.02 -11.59
C CYS A 11 10.74 0.43 -11.19
N SER A 12 10.73 -0.63 -10.39
CA SER A 12 9.51 -1.21 -9.84
C SER A 12 8.85 -0.26 -8.84
N TYR A 13 9.65 0.39 -7.99
CA TYR A 13 9.18 1.27 -6.95
C TYR A 13 8.38 2.46 -7.49
N VAL A 14 8.86 3.10 -8.55
CA VAL A 14 8.22 4.29 -9.14
C VAL A 14 7.15 3.96 -10.18
N CYS A 15 6.95 2.70 -10.55
CA CYS A 15 5.99 2.34 -11.58
C CYS A 15 4.54 2.60 -11.12
N PRO A 16 3.77 3.50 -11.79
CA PRO A 16 2.42 3.85 -11.37
C PRO A 16 1.42 2.72 -11.53
N HIS A 17 1.69 1.76 -12.43
CA HIS A 17 0.76 0.68 -12.77
C HIS A 17 1.22 -0.68 -12.27
N ALA A 18 2.31 -0.76 -11.49
CA ALA A 18 2.92 -2.02 -11.07
C ALA A 18 3.25 -2.96 -12.26
N ALA A 19 3.45 -2.42 -13.44
CA ALA A 19 3.70 -3.19 -14.66
C ALA A 19 5.15 -3.67 -14.79
N ILE A 20 6.07 -3.24 -13.93
CA ILE A 20 7.46 -3.70 -13.90
C ILE A 20 7.79 -4.23 -12.51
N ARG A 21 8.28 -5.47 -12.45
CA ARG A 21 8.50 -6.17 -11.17
C ARG A 21 9.78 -7.00 -11.17
N PRO A 22 10.47 -7.10 -10.01
CA PRO A 22 11.56 -8.04 -9.82
C PRO A 22 11.02 -9.43 -9.49
N PHE A 23 11.60 -10.45 -10.11
CA PHE A 23 11.33 -11.86 -9.82
C PHE A 23 12.62 -12.58 -9.44
N LEU A 24 12.46 -13.57 -8.56
CA LEU A 24 13.51 -14.48 -8.11
C LEU A 24 13.18 -15.90 -8.57
N LEU A 25 14.01 -16.48 -9.41
CA LEU A 25 13.82 -17.81 -9.94
C LEU A 25 14.79 -18.79 -9.30
N THR A 26 14.31 -19.98 -8.96
CA THR A 26 15.17 -21.14 -8.73
C THR A 26 15.77 -21.65 -10.04
N GLU A 27 16.78 -22.49 -9.99
CA GLU A 27 17.34 -23.11 -11.19
C GLU A 27 16.32 -24.02 -11.92
N GLU A 28 15.38 -24.61 -11.20
CA GLU A 28 14.30 -25.40 -11.78
C GLU A 28 13.28 -24.53 -12.51
N GLU A 29 12.83 -23.45 -11.89
CA GLU A 29 11.95 -22.45 -12.53
C GLU A 29 12.62 -21.83 -13.78
N LEU A 30 13.93 -21.62 -13.75
CA LEU A 30 14.64 -21.10 -14.92
C LEU A 30 14.68 -22.11 -16.07
N LYS A 31 14.83 -23.40 -15.79
CA LYS A 31 14.80 -24.46 -16.83
C LYS A 31 13.46 -24.56 -17.53
N ASN A 32 12.37 -24.29 -16.79
CA ASN A 32 11.00 -24.37 -17.32
C ASN A 32 10.51 -23.02 -17.92
N ALA A 33 11.31 -21.96 -17.82
CA ALA A 33 10.95 -20.65 -18.33
C ALA A 33 10.89 -20.62 -19.88
N PRO A 34 10.05 -19.75 -20.46
CA PRO A 34 10.02 -19.53 -21.91
C PRO A 34 11.43 -19.29 -22.49
N ALA A 35 11.61 -19.71 -23.75
CA ALA A 35 12.89 -19.59 -24.46
C ALA A 35 13.44 -18.15 -24.38
N ASP A 36 14.78 -18.03 -24.36
CA ASP A 36 15.51 -16.76 -24.29
C ASP A 36 15.21 -15.90 -23.04
N THR A 37 14.71 -16.52 -21.97
CA THR A 37 14.52 -15.83 -20.68
C THR A 37 15.88 -15.47 -20.08
N GLN A 38 16.25 -14.20 -20.17
CA GLN A 38 17.49 -13.69 -19.62
C GLN A 38 17.35 -13.37 -18.14
N THR A 39 18.31 -13.84 -17.35
CA THR A 39 18.42 -13.59 -15.89
C THR A 39 19.84 -13.27 -15.52
N ILE A 40 20.06 -12.64 -14.38
CA ILE A 40 21.38 -12.44 -13.77
C ILE A 40 21.40 -13.08 -12.38
N GLN A 41 22.61 -13.28 -11.82
CA GLN A 41 22.73 -13.80 -10.46
C GLN A 41 22.15 -12.80 -9.46
N GLY A 42 21.30 -13.26 -8.54
CA GLY A 42 20.78 -12.43 -7.45
C GLY A 42 21.86 -11.96 -6.48
N ILE A 43 21.80 -10.73 -6.01
CA ILE A 43 22.73 -10.10 -5.05
C ILE A 43 22.01 -9.12 -4.12
N PRO A 44 22.48 -8.92 -2.87
CA PRO A 44 23.44 -9.73 -2.07
C PRO A 44 22.75 -10.79 -1.20
N GLY A 45 23.50 -11.43 -0.32
CA GLY A 45 22.97 -12.28 0.75
C GLY A 45 22.13 -13.45 0.27
N ALA A 46 20.95 -13.64 0.84
CA ALA A 46 20.03 -14.72 0.51
C ALA A 46 19.58 -14.73 -0.96
N LEU A 47 19.61 -13.59 -1.64
CA LEU A 47 19.28 -13.49 -3.06
C LEU A 47 20.25 -14.29 -3.95
N LYS A 48 21.47 -14.60 -3.49
CA LYS A 48 22.45 -15.41 -4.23
C LYS A 48 21.99 -16.85 -4.51
N ALA A 49 20.98 -17.32 -3.81
CA ALA A 49 20.37 -18.63 -4.07
C ALA A 49 19.45 -18.62 -5.31
N TYR A 50 19.21 -17.46 -5.90
CA TYR A 50 18.23 -17.27 -6.96
C TYR A 50 18.83 -16.57 -8.18
N ARG A 51 18.19 -16.78 -9.32
CA ARG A 51 18.37 -15.98 -10.52
C ARG A 51 17.41 -14.80 -10.46
N PHE A 52 17.91 -13.61 -10.75
CA PHE A 52 17.14 -12.36 -10.70
C PHE A 52 16.71 -11.91 -12.09
N LYS A 53 15.48 -11.43 -12.23
CA LYS A 53 14.94 -10.83 -13.44
C LYS A 53 14.04 -9.64 -13.10
N ILE A 54 14.21 -8.53 -13.82
CA ILE A 54 13.19 -7.50 -13.95
C ILE A 54 12.30 -7.91 -15.13
N GLN A 55 11.01 -8.07 -14.90
CA GLN A 55 10.02 -8.39 -15.92
C GLN A 55 9.01 -7.25 -16.05
N VAL A 56 8.62 -6.96 -17.28
CA VAL A 56 7.61 -5.95 -17.61
C VAL A 56 6.37 -6.65 -18.16
N SER A 57 5.19 -6.29 -17.64
CA SER A 57 3.92 -6.53 -18.32
C SER A 57 3.78 -5.48 -19.42
N VAL A 58 4.12 -5.87 -20.63
CA VAL A 58 4.19 -4.92 -21.75
C VAL A 58 2.82 -4.45 -22.21
N LEU A 59 1.76 -5.24 -21.99
CA LEU A 59 0.38 -4.89 -22.33
C LEU A 59 -0.23 -3.90 -21.33
N ASP A 60 0.25 -3.89 -20.07
CA ASP A 60 -0.22 -3.00 -19.01
C ASP A 60 0.68 -1.78 -18.81
N CYS A 61 1.79 -1.72 -19.55
CA CYS A 61 2.72 -0.60 -19.50
C CYS A 61 2.17 0.59 -20.29
N THR A 62 1.94 1.72 -19.61
CA THR A 62 1.43 2.97 -20.23
C THR A 62 2.51 3.80 -20.93
N GLY A 63 3.75 3.33 -20.98
CA GLY A 63 4.84 3.99 -21.72
C GLY A 63 5.34 5.31 -21.10
N CYS A 64 5.09 5.59 -19.83
CA CYS A 64 5.41 6.88 -19.18
C CYS A 64 6.91 7.20 -19.06
N GLY A 65 7.81 6.20 -19.13
CA GLY A 65 9.26 6.40 -19.09
C GLY A 65 9.88 6.50 -17.69
N ASN A 66 9.10 6.70 -16.60
CA ASN A 66 9.62 6.92 -15.24
C ASN A 66 10.66 5.87 -14.80
N CYS A 67 10.45 4.61 -15.15
CA CYS A 67 11.36 3.52 -14.79
C CYS A 67 12.73 3.60 -15.50
N ALA A 68 12.75 4.09 -16.73
CA ALA A 68 13.99 4.33 -17.48
C ALA A 68 14.73 5.55 -16.94
N ASP A 69 14.00 6.63 -16.62
CA ASP A 69 14.58 7.87 -16.10
C ASP A 69 15.25 7.69 -14.74
N VAL A 70 14.59 7.00 -13.80
CA VAL A 70 15.16 6.75 -12.45
C VAL A 70 16.23 5.67 -12.43
N CYS A 71 16.47 4.95 -13.53
CA CYS A 71 17.46 3.89 -13.56
C CYS A 71 18.87 4.47 -13.33
N PRO A 72 19.57 4.12 -12.22
CA PRO A 72 20.86 4.71 -11.88
C PRO A 72 22.03 4.03 -12.59
N SER A 73 21.78 2.96 -13.36
CA SER A 73 22.84 2.27 -14.13
C SER A 73 23.45 3.20 -15.16
N LYS A 74 24.79 3.15 -15.29
CA LYS A 74 25.56 4.02 -16.19
C LYS A 74 25.06 3.94 -17.63
N ASN A 75 24.75 2.73 -18.11
CA ASN A 75 24.31 2.48 -19.48
C ASN A 75 22.78 2.27 -19.56
N LYS A 76 22.03 2.65 -18.52
CA LYS A 76 20.57 2.45 -18.44
C LYS A 76 20.15 0.99 -18.71
N ALA A 77 19.85 0.26 -17.66
CA ALA A 77 19.36 -1.12 -17.78
C ALA A 77 17.98 -1.22 -18.44
N LEU A 78 17.20 -0.14 -18.42
CA LEU A 78 15.88 -0.04 -19.04
C LEU A 78 15.89 0.99 -20.17
N ILE A 79 15.32 0.60 -21.31
CA ILE A 79 15.23 1.42 -22.52
C ILE A 79 13.79 1.30 -23.04
N MET A 80 13.17 2.45 -23.31
CA MET A 80 11.83 2.47 -23.92
C MET A 80 11.93 2.00 -25.39
N LYS A 81 11.00 1.11 -25.76
CA LYS A 81 10.90 0.57 -27.15
C LYS A 81 9.44 0.48 -27.57
N PRO A 82 9.16 0.48 -28.89
CA PRO A 82 7.82 0.24 -29.39
C PRO A 82 7.26 -1.12 -28.93
N LEU A 83 5.98 -1.14 -28.54
CA LEU A 83 5.31 -2.33 -27.98
C LEU A 83 5.43 -3.55 -28.91
N GLU A 84 5.27 -3.33 -30.21
CA GLU A 84 5.28 -4.40 -31.24
C GLU A 84 6.58 -5.20 -31.22
N THR A 85 7.68 -4.56 -30.78
CA THR A 85 9.00 -5.21 -30.68
C THR A 85 9.18 -6.00 -29.39
N GLN A 86 8.23 -5.92 -28.46
CA GLN A 86 8.32 -6.48 -27.12
C GLN A 86 7.24 -7.54 -26.82
N LEU A 87 6.43 -7.92 -27.78
CA LEU A 87 5.32 -8.87 -27.58
C LEU A 87 5.76 -10.25 -27.04
N ALA A 88 6.99 -10.67 -27.33
CA ALA A 88 7.55 -11.90 -26.75
C ALA A 88 7.68 -11.86 -25.20
N GLU A 89 7.62 -10.67 -24.59
CA GLU A 89 7.63 -10.54 -23.13
C GLU A 89 6.28 -10.90 -22.49
N VAL A 90 5.19 -11.03 -23.25
CA VAL A 90 3.86 -11.41 -22.73
C VAL A 90 3.91 -12.81 -22.10
N ASP A 91 4.45 -13.81 -22.82
CA ASP A 91 4.54 -15.17 -22.31
C ASP A 91 5.49 -15.25 -21.11
N ARG A 92 6.58 -14.47 -21.12
CA ARG A 92 7.52 -14.38 -20.01
C ARG A 92 6.87 -13.75 -18.78
N TRP A 93 6.05 -12.70 -18.98
CA TRP A 93 5.29 -12.09 -17.89
C TRP A 93 4.33 -13.10 -17.27
N THR A 94 3.53 -13.78 -18.09
CA THR A 94 2.57 -14.78 -17.60
C THR A 94 3.28 -15.85 -16.78
N TYR A 95 4.40 -16.39 -17.29
CA TYR A 95 5.20 -17.38 -16.56
C TYR A 95 5.73 -16.85 -15.23
N MET A 96 6.29 -15.62 -15.20
CA MET A 96 6.81 -15.03 -13.98
C MET A 96 5.71 -14.78 -12.95
N HIS A 97 4.54 -14.34 -13.39
CA HIS A 97 3.43 -13.99 -12.50
C HIS A 97 2.72 -15.23 -11.94
N GLU A 98 2.43 -16.22 -12.77
CA GLU A 98 1.60 -17.37 -12.42
C GLU A 98 2.43 -18.51 -11.82
N GLU A 99 3.55 -18.86 -12.44
CA GLU A 99 4.35 -20.03 -12.05
C GLU A 99 5.44 -19.68 -11.03
N VAL A 100 6.28 -18.68 -11.31
CA VAL A 100 7.37 -18.27 -10.38
C VAL A 100 6.79 -17.56 -9.15
N GLY A 101 5.91 -16.61 -9.34
CA GLY A 101 5.28 -15.83 -8.28
C GLY A 101 6.25 -14.99 -7.45
N TYR A 102 5.80 -14.61 -6.26
CA TYR A 102 6.53 -13.70 -5.38
C TYR A 102 7.15 -14.45 -4.20
N LYS A 103 8.47 -14.31 -4.02
CA LYS A 103 9.22 -14.92 -2.92
C LYS A 103 9.49 -13.87 -1.83
N ASP A 104 8.41 -13.36 -1.25
CA ASP A 104 8.39 -12.25 -0.27
C ASP A 104 9.00 -12.62 1.09
N THR A 105 9.26 -13.91 1.34
CA THR A 105 9.90 -14.42 2.56
C THR A 105 11.42 -14.53 2.46
N VAL A 106 11.99 -14.38 1.25
CA VAL A 106 13.46 -14.51 1.03
C VAL A 106 14.21 -13.34 1.67
N VAL A 107 13.61 -12.16 1.67
CA VAL A 107 14.17 -10.95 2.28
C VAL A 107 13.09 -10.22 3.07
N ASP A 108 13.48 -9.56 4.15
CA ASP A 108 12.58 -8.72 4.90
C ASP A 108 12.21 -7.46 4.09
N LYS A 109 10.95 -7.36 3.68
CA LYS A 109 10.40 -6.26 2.88
C LYS A 109 10.43 -4.90 3.58
N PHE A 110 10.59 -4.88 4.90
CA PHE A 110 10.61 -3.66 5.70
C PHE A 110 11.99 -3.01 5.83
N VAL A 111 13.06 -3.67 5.38
CA VAL A 111 14.43 -3.18 5.58
C VAL A 111 14.77 -2.00 4.67
N ASN A 112 14.44 -2.08 3.38
CA ASN A 112 14.77 -1.06 2.40
C ASN A 112 13.89 -1.13 1.15
N VAL A 113 14.00 -0.13 0.29
CA VAL A 113 13.22 -0.02 -0.96
C VAL A 113 13.43 -1.22 -1.89
N LYS A 114 14.68 -1.71 -2.03
CA LYS A 114 14.97 -2.89 -2.87
C LYS A 114 14.17 -4.11 -2.41
N ASN A 115 14.20 -4.38 -1.12
CA ASN A 115 13.54 -5.55 -0.54
C ASN A 115 12.02 -5.45 -0.61
N SER A 116 11.46 -4.25 -0.39
CA SER A 116 10.00 -4.03 -0.43
C SER A 116 9.38 -4.40 -1.78
N GLN A 117 10.14 -4.30 -2.86
CA GLN A 117 9.65 -4.54 -4.21
C GLN A 117 9.57 -6.03 -4.58
N PHE A 118 10.16 -6.95 -3.80
CA PHE A 118 9.94 -8.38 -3.96
C PHE A 118 8.58 -8.84 -3.42
N ALA A 119 7.91 -8.02 -2.60
CA ALA A 119 6.53 -8.28 -2.20
C ALA A 119 5.57 -8.02 -3.37
N GLN A 120 4.54 -8.88 -3.48
CA GLN A 120 3.49 -8.69 -4.47
C GLN A 120 2.79 -7.34 -4.26
N PRO A 121 2.69 -6.48 -5.27
CA PRO A 121 1.79 -5.33 -5.19
C PRO A 121 0.34 -5.82 -5.17
N LEU A 122 -0.44 -5.34 -4.22
CA LEU A 122 -1.87 -5.63 -4.12
C LEU A 122 -2.72 -4.44 -4.61
N PHE A 123 -2.08 -3.57 -5.37
CA PHE A 123 -2.66 -2.50 -6.16
C PHE A 123 -1.90 -2.45 -7.49
N GLU A 124 -2.58 -2.79 -8.59
CA GLU A 124 -1.95 -3.00 -9.88
C GLU A 124 -2.87 -2.65 -11.05
N PHE A 125 -2.30 -2.27 -12.18
CA PHE A 125 -3.00 -2.04 -13.45
C PHE A 125 -4.19 -1.09 -13.35
N SER A 126 -4.03 -0.04 -12.52
CA SER A 126 -5.09 0.97 -12.33
C SER A 126 -5.33 1.81 -13.59
N GLY A 127 -6.54 2.38 -13.70
CA GLY A 127 -6.88 3.35 -14.74
C GLY A 127 -6.27 4.76 -14.55
N ALA A 128 -5.22 4.89 -13.73
CA ALA A 128 -4.54 6.15 -13.50
C ALA A 128 -3.77 6.64 -14.74
N CYS A 129 -3.44 7.92 -14.77
CA CYS A 129 -2.67 8.54 -15.85
C CYS A 129 -1.29 7.88 -16.04
N ALA A 130 -0.77 7.86 -17.26
CA ALA A 130 0.61 7.51 -17.53
C ALA A 130 1.56 8.42 -16.73
N GLY A 131 2.41 7.83 -15.86
CA GLY A 131 3.28 8.62 -14.99
C GLY A 131 2.62 9.22 -13.75
N CYS A 132 1.43 8.75 -13.35
CA CYS A 132 0.73 9.21 -12.15
C CYS A 132 1.65 9.26 -10.92
N GLY A 133 1.65 10.40 -10.21
CA GLY A 133 2.46 10.60 -9.00
C GLY A 133 1.85 10.03 -7.72
N GLU A 134 0.56 9.64 -7.74
CA GLU A 134 -0.16 9.16 -6.55
C GLU A 134 -0.03 7.64 -6.35
N THR A 135 -0.24 6.87 -7.42
CA THR A 135 -0.36 5.41 -7.36
C THR A 135 0.86 4.67 -6.81
N PRO A 136 2.12 5.12 -7.01
CA PRO A 136 3.28 4.47 -6.40
C PRO A 136 3.26 4.47 -4.86
N TYR A 137 2.67 5.50 -4.24
CA TYR A 137 2.48 5.55 -2.79
C TYR A 137 1.53 4.46 -2.31
N ILE A 138 0.34 4.36 -2.93
CA ILE A 138 -0.67 3.35 -2.60
C ILE A 138 -0.12 1.95 -2.85
N LYS A 139 0.50 1.72 -4.00
CA LYS A 139 1.14 0.45 -4.34
C LYS A 139 2.11 0.00 -3.25
N SER A 140 3.02 0.87 -2.81
CA SER A 140 4.02 0.55 -1.79
C SER A 140 3.39 0.21 -0.44
N ILE A 141 2.34 0.92 -0.04
CA ILE A 141 1.59 0.63 1.18
C ILE A 141 0.92 -0.75 1.06
N THR A 142 0.33 -1.09 -0.09
CA THR A 142 -0.27 -2.42 -0.29
C THR A 142 0.74 -3.55 -0.31
N GLN A 143 1.97 -3.32 -0.80
CA GLN A 143 3.05 -4.31 -0.74
C GLN A 143 3.45 -4.66 0.70
N LEU A 144 3.42 -3.66 1.59
CA LEU A 144 3.81 -3.86 2.99
C LEU A 144 2.68 -4.40 3.86
N PHE A 145 1.47 -3.89 3.70
CA PHE A 145 0.36 -4.09 4.64
C PHE A 145 -0.93 -4.59 3.99
N GLY A 146 -0.98 -4.69 2.65
CA GLY A 146 -2.22 -4.91 1.90
C GLY A 146 -2.97 -6.20 2.24
N ASP A 147 -2.29 -7.24 2.68
CA ASP A 147 -2.88 -8.52 3.06
C ASP A 147 -3.77 -8.47 4.33
N ARG A 148 -3.72 -7.38 5.08
CA ARG A 148 -4.54 -7.12 6.27
C ARG A 148 -5.12 -5.70 6.31
N MET A 149 -5.10 -5.01 5.18
CA MET A 149 -5.51 -3.61 5.05
C MET A 149 -7.03 -3.47 4.97
N ILE A 150 -7.55 -2.43 5.63
CA ILE A 150 -8.87 -1.85 5.38
C ILE A 150 -8.62 -0.38 4.99
N ALA A 151 -9.10 0.03 3.82
CA ALA A 151 -8.90 1.36 3.30
C ALA A 151 -10.22 2.04 2.94
N SER A 152 -10.39 3.28 3.38
CA SER A 152 -11.39 4.21 2.87
C SER A 152 -10.75 5.22 1.95
N ASN A 153 -11.50 5.73 0.99
CA ASN A 153 -10.99 6.64 -0.02
C ASN A 153 -11.98 7.78 -0.27
N ALA A 154 -11.50 9.02 -0.20
CA ALA A 154 -12.28 10.18 -0.60
C ALA A 154 -12.50 10.21 -2.11
N THR A 155 -13.67 10.66 -2.56
CA THR A 155 -13.92 10.91 -3.98
C THR A 155 -12.87 11.86 -4.56
N GLY A 156 -12.28 11.48 -5.68
CA GLY A 156 -11.19 12.21 -6.36
C GLY A 156 -10.43 11.28 -7.30
N CYS A 157 -9.20 11.62 -7.70
CA CYS A 157 -8.38 10.74 -8.55
C CYS A 157 -8.23 9.35 -7.95
N SER A 158 -7.86 9.27 -6.67
CA SER A 158 -7.59 8.00 -6.00
C SER A 158 -8.80 7.07 -5.89
N SER A 159 -10.03 7.61 -5.82
CA SER A 159 -11.24 6.80 -5.86
C SER A 159 -11.60 6.39 -7.30
N ILE A 160 -11.38 7.26 -8.27
CA ILE A 160 -11.70 6.96 -9.67
C ILE A 160 -10.82 5.84 -10.19
N TYR A 161 -9.50 5.94 -10.10
CA TYR A 161 -8.61 4.85 -10.49
C TYR A 161 -8.62 3.68 -9.49
N GLY A 162 -9.13 3.88 -8.26
CA GLY A 162 -9.21 2.88 -7.20
C GLY A 162 -10.38 1.90 -7.32
N GLY A 163 -11.45 2.23 -8.08
CA GLY A 163 -12.60 1.34 -8.19
C GLY A 163 -13.76 1.84 -9.03
N SER A 164 -13.72 3.08 -9.51
CA SER A 164 -14.83 3.64 -10.29
C SER A 164 -14.66 3.50 -11.79
N ALA A 165 -13.43 3.49 -12.33
CA ALA A 165 -13.17 3.36 -13.75
C ALA A 165 -11.72 2.96 -14.06
N PRO A 166 -11.48 2.05 -15.02
CA PRO A 166 -12.48 1.15 -15.63
C PRO A 166 -12.75 -0.09 -14.78
N SER A 167 -11.89 -0.37 -13.80
CA SER A 167 -11.91 -1.57 -12.95
C SER A 167 -11.26 -1.31 -11.59
N THR A 168 -11.43 -2.23 -10.66
CA THR A 168 -10.78 -2.18 -9.35
C THR A 168 -9.34 -2.72 -9.46
N PRO A 169 -8.31 -1.91 -9.16
CA PRO A 169 -6.92 -2.33 -9.21
C PRO A 169 -6.45 -3.09 -7.96
N TYR A 170 -7.26 -3.10 -6.91
CA TYR A 170 -6.96 -3.85 -5.69
C TYR A 170 -7.14 -5.34 -5.93
N THR A 171 -6.13 -6.12 -5.54
CA THR A 171 -6.09 -7.57 -5.75
C THR A 171 -5.68 -8.29 -4.46
N HIS A 172 -5.55 -9.60 -4.53
CA HIS A 172 -5.19 -10.45 -3.40
C HIS A 172 -3.96 -11.31 -3.73
N ASN A 173 -3.28 -11.76 -2.69
CA ASN A 173 -2.16 -12.69 -2.80
C ASN A 173 -2.64 -14.14 -3.02
N LYS A 174 -1.70 -15.08 -3.25
CA LYS A 174 -2.00 -16.51 -3.44
C LYS A 174 -2.76 -17.16 -2.26
N LYS A 175 -2.80 -16.51 -1.09
CA LYS A 175 -3.58 -16.97 0.09
C LYS A 175 -5.00 -16.40 0.15
N GLY A 176 -5.40 -15.62 -0.85
CA GLY A 176 -6.71 -14.96 -0.92
C GLY A 176 -6.83 -13.72 -0.03
N HIS A 177 -5.72 -13.15 0.45
CA HIS A 177 -5.71 -11.97 1.30
C HIS A 177 -5.31 -10.73 0.49
N GLY A 178 -6.07 -9.65 0.65
CA GLY A 178 -5.84 -8.36 0.00
C GLY A 178 -6.58 -7.23 0.68
N PRO A 179 -6.41 -5.98 0.21
CA PRO A 179 -7.08 -4.82 0.79
C PRO A 179 -8.60 -4.92 0.68
N ALA A 180 -9.29 -4.64 1.78
CA ALA A 180 -10.70 -4.29 1.76
C ALA A 180 -10.80 -2.77 1.52
N TRP A 181 -11.30 -2.37 0.36
CA TRP A 181 -11.37 -0.98 -0.05
C TRP A 181 -12.82 -0.52 -0.21
N ALA A 182 -13.11 0.69 0.26
CA ALA A 182 -14.40 1.33 0.08
C ALA A 182 -14.23 2.80 -0.29
N ASN A 183 -15.04 3.27 -1.25
CA ASN A 183 -15.14 4.68 -1.57
C ASN A 183 -16.14 5.38 -0.63
N SER A 184 -15.81 6.59 -0.21
CA SER A 184 -16.71 7.49 0.52
C SER A 184 -17.00 8.74 -0.29
N LEU A 185 -17.88 9.60 0.23
CA LEU A 185 -18.11 10.92 -0.34
C LEU A 185 -16.86 11.79 -0.19
N PHE A 186 -16.85 12.92 -0.89
CA PHE A 186 -15.70 13.81 -0.90
C PHE A 186 -15.45 14.45 0.47
N GLU A 187 -16.52 14.78 1.17
CA GLU A 187 -16.51 15.50 2.45
C GLU A 187 -16.33 14.61 3.68
N ASP A 188 -16.83 13.35 3.67
CA ASP A 188 -17.01 12.52 4.88
C ASP A 188 -16.01 11.37 5.03
N ASN A 189 -14.99 11.30 4.18
CA ASN A 189 -14.10 10.15 4.12
C ASN A 189 -13.30 9.89 5.42
N ALA A 190 -12.95 10.95 6.15
CA ALA A 190 -12.23 10.77 7.41
C ALA A 190 -13.09 10.02 8.42
N GLU A 191 -14.32 10.47 8.60
CA GLU A 191 -15.30 9.88 9.53
C GLU A 191 -15.70 8.47 9.08
N PHE A 192 -15.89 8.26 7.78
CA PHE A 192 -16.19 6.94 7.22
C PHE A 192 -15.07 5.94 7.51
N GLY A 193 -13.82 6.31 7.23
CA GLY A 193 -12.66 5.47 7.50
C GLY A 193 -12.44 5.20 8.98
N PHE A 194 -12.68 6.21 9.82
CA PHE A 194 -12.70 6.06 11.26
C PHE A 194 -13.79 5.08 11.73
N GLY A 195 -14.99 5.18 11.18
CA GLY A 195 -16.09 4.24 11.47
C GLY A 195 -15.73 2.79 11.11
N LEU A 196 -15.04 2.56 9.97
CA LEU A 196 -14.56 1.23 9.60
C LEU A 196 -13.54 0.68 10.62
N SER A 197 -12.64 1.54 11.11
CA SER A 197 -11.68 1.17 12.16
C SER A 197 -12.38 0.80 13.47
N LEU A 198 -13.30 1.65 13.94
CA LEU A 198 -14.07 1.38 15.15
C LEU A 198 -14.86 0.07 15.03
N GLY A 199 -15.52 -0.16 13.89
CA GLY A 199 -16.26 -1.39 13.64
C GLY A 199 -15.40 -2.64 13.76
N ALA A 200 -14.23 -2.64 13.09
CA ALA A 200 -13.27 -3.75 13.16
C ALA A 200 -12.74 -3.95 14.60
N ASN A 201 -12.40 -2.87 15.30
CA ASN A 201 -11.90 -2.93 16.67
C ASN A 201 -12.99 -3.48 17.64
N LYS A 202 -14.25 -3.10 17.48
CA LYS A 202 -15.35 -3.66 18.30
C LYS A 202 -15.54 -5.16 18.09
N LEU A 203 -15.38 -5.66 16.86
CA LEU A 203 -15.41 -7.11 16.61
C LEU A 203 -14.21 -7.82 17.24
N ARG A 204 -13.01 -7.21 17.22
CA ARG A 204 -11.83 -7.73 17.93
C ARG A 204 -12.00 -7.73 19.46
N GLU A 205 -12.58 -6.67 20.03
CA GLU A 205 -12.94 -6.60 21.45
C GLU A 205 -13.94 -7.70 21.83
N ARG A 206 -14.93 -7.99 20.95
CA ARG A 206 -15.86 -9.10 21.15
C ARG A 206 -15.15 -10.44 21.20
N ILE A 207 -14.23 -10.70 20.26
CA ILE A 207 -13.40 -11.91 20.28
C ILE A 207 -12.60 -12.00 21.59
N ALA A 208 -11.93 -10.92 21.99
CA ALA A 208 -11.15 -10.87 23.24
C ALA A 208 -12.01 -11.17 24.48
N ARG A 209 -13.24 -10.62 24.52
CA ARG A 209 -14.19 -10.90 25.62
C ARG A 209 -14.60 -12.37 25.62
N LEU A 210 -14.97 -12.94 24.47
CA LEU A 210 -15.33 -14.38 24.37
C LEU A 210 -14.19 -15.30 24.86
N MET A 211 -12.97 -14.99 24.47
CA MET A 211 -11.80 -15.75 24.94
C MET A 211 -11.61 -15.62 26.45
N ASN A 212 -11.59 -14.39 27.00
CA ASN A 212 -11.42 -14.16 28.43
C ASN A 212 -12.50 -14.87 29.29
N GLU A 213 -13.77 -14.78 28.90
CA GLU A 213 -14.88 -15.46 29.58
C GLU A 213 -14.74 -16.99 29.52
N SER A 214 -14.04 -17.51 28.52
CA SER A 214 -13.85 -18.95 28.32
C SER A 214 -12.64 -19.54 29.05
N LEU A 215 -11.71 -18.72 29.54
CA LEU A 215 -10.50 -19.21 30.24
C LEU A 215 -10.81 -20.06 31.48
N SER A 216 -12.00 -19.89 32.10
CA SER A 216 -12.47 -20.66 33.27
C SER A 216 -13.52 -21.73 32.94
N ASN A 217 -13.88 -21.94 31.66
CA ASN A 217 -15.04 -22.72 31.27
C ASN A 217 -14.75 -24.14 30.74
N GLY A 218 -13.59 -24.71 31.06
CA GLY A 218 -13.31 -26.14 30.82
C GLY A 218 -13.09 -26.51 29.34
N LEU A 219 -12.61 -25.60 28.52
CA LEU A 219 -12.16 -25.87 27.15
C LEU A 219 -10.87 -26.75 27.17
N ASN A 220 -10.52 -27.34 26.02
CA ASN A 220 -9.28 -28.06 25.87
C ASN A 220 -8.06 -27.20 26.24
N PRO A 221 -7.04 -27.74 26.90
CA PRO A 221 -5.83 -26.99 27.27
C PRO A 221 -5.12 -26.36 26.08
N GLU A 222 -5.14 -26.99 24.89
CA GLU A 222 -4.59 -26.45 23.65
C GLU A 222 -5.35 -25.18 23.22
N THR A 223 -6.67 -25.18 23.33
CA THR A 223 -7.53 -24.03 23.00
C THR A 223 -7.28 -22.87 23.97
N LEU A 224 -7.19 -23.16 25.26
CA LEU A 224 -6.89 -22.15 26.29
C LEU A 224 -5.54 -21.47 26.05
N ALA A 225 -4.50 -22.27 25.79
CA ALA A 225 -3.16 -21.74 25.49
C ALA A 225 -3.14 -20.85 24.22
N ALA A 226 -3.88 -21.24 23.19
CA ALA A 226 -4.01 -20.43 21.98
C ALA A 226 -4.74 -19.10 22.23
N PHE A 227 -5.76 -19.10 23.10
CA PHE A 227 -6.49 -17.89 23.48
C PHE A 227 -5.60 -16.94 24.30
N GLU A 228 -4.87 -17.45 25.28
CA GLU A 228 -3.92 -16.66 26.10
C GLU A 228 -2.83 -16.04 25.23
N GLU A 229 -2.26 -16.79 24.28
CA GLU A 229 -1.28 -16.27 23.33
C GLU A 229 -1.87 -15.15 22.48
N TRP A 230 -3.05 -15.34 21.92
CA TRP A 230 -3.69 -14.33 21.10
C TRP A 230 -4.05 -13.07 21.90
N LEU A 231 -4.59 -13.21 23.12
CA LEU A 231 -4.92 -12.07 24.00
C LEU A 231 -3.70 -11.23 24.34
N ARG A 232 -2.53 -11.85 24.50
CA ARG A 232 -1.26 -11.17 24.72
C ARG A 232 -0.77 -10.43 23.47
N ASP A 233 -0.91 -11.03 22.29
CA ASP A 233 -0.24 -10.64 21.07
C ASP A 233 -1.16 -9.92 20.06
N LYS A 234 -2.46 -9.83 20.34
CA LYS A 234 -3.49 -9.32 19.41
C LYS A 234 -3.23 -7.93 18.82
N ASP A 235 -2.53 -7.05 19.53
CA ASP A 235 -2.30 -5.67 19.10
C ASP A 235 -1.00 -5.48 18.31
N LEU A 236 -0.26 -6.56 18.06
CA LEU A 236 0.95 -6.60 17.25
C LEU A 236 0.69 -7.35 15.93
N ALA A 237 1.09 -6.77 14.79
CA ALA A 237 0.74 -7.29 13.47
C ALA A 237 1.17 -8.75 13.24
N GLU A 238 2.48 -9.02 13.25
CA GLU A 238 2.98 -10.38 12.98
C GLU A 238 2.75 -11.37 14.14
N PRO A 239 2.92 -10.99 15.43
CA PRO A 239 2.52 -11.87 16.53
C PRO A 239 1.04 -12.27 16.49
N SER A 240 0.13 -11.32 16.22
CA SER A 240 -1.30 -11.66 16.07
C SER A 240 -1.56 -12.62 14.91
N ARG A 241 -0.82 -12.54 13.81
CA ARG A 241 -0.93 -13.47 12.68
C ARG A 241 -0.58 -14.89 13.10
N VAL A 242 0.53 -15.07 13.81
CA VAL A 242 0.96 -16.37 14.31
C VAL A 242 -0.05 -16.94 15.30
N ALA A 243 -0.46 -16.14 16.28
CA ALA A 243 -1.45 -16.55 17.28
C ALA A 243 -2.81 -16.88 16.65
N SER A 244 -3.24 -16.10 15.62
CA SER A 244 -4.50 -16.34 14.91
C SER A 244 -4.56 -17.71 14.24
N ALA A 245 -3.46 -18.17 13.66
CA ALA A 245 -3.40 -19.50 13.04
C ALA A 245 -3.64 -20.61 14.07
N LYS A 246 -3.01 -20.49 15.25
CA LYS A 246 -3.21 -21.43 16.38
C LYS A 246 -4.64 -21.39 16.91
N VAL A 247 -5.23 -20.20 17.06
CA VAL A 247 -6.63 -20.04 17.47
C VAL A 247 -7.57 -20.73 16.49
N ILE A 248 -7.39 -20.52 15.18
CA ILE A 248 -8.24 -21.15 14.15
C ILE A 248 -8.13 -22.68 14.25
N GLU A 249 -6.89 -23.23 14.28
CA GLU A 249 -6.66 -24.66 14.37
C GLU A 249 -7.27 -25.27 15.65
N ALA A 250 -7.11 -24.60 16.80
CA ALA A 250 -7.66 -25.07 18.07
C ALA A 250 -9.20 -25.02 18.06
N CYS A 251 -9.80 -23.92 17.55
CA CYS A 251 -11.26 -23.78 17.44
C CYS A 251 -11.89 -24.77 16.46
N GLU A 252 -11.21 -25.18 15.41
CA GLU A 252 -11.72 -26.20 14.46
C GLU A 252 -11.82 -27.59 15.13
N LYS A 253 -10.97 -27.87 16.10
CA LYS A 253 -11.00 -29.11 16.91
C LYS A 253 -11.98 -29.02 18.08
N GLU A 254 -12.25 -27.82 18.58
CA GLU A 254 -13.09 -27.53 19.74
C GLU A 254 -14.58 -27.41 19.31
N LYS A 255 -15.46 -28.26 19.88
CA LYS A 255 -16.88 -28.29 19.53
C LYS A 255 -17.76 -27.39 20.41
N SER A 256 -17.22 -26.31 20.94
CA SER A 256 -17.96 -25.38 21.80
C SER A 256 -18.67 -24.29 21.00
N PRO A 257 -19.78 -23.72 21.50
CA PRO A 257 -20.43 -22.57 20.86
C PRO A 257 -19.49 -21.35 20.70
N VAL A 258 -18.59 -21.14 21.65
CA VAL A 258 -17.62 -20.05 21.65
C VAL A 258 -16.59 -20.24 20.52
N ALA A 259 -16.08 -21.46 20.34
CA ALA A 259 -15.16 -21.75 19.24
C ALA A 259 -15.80 -21.47 17.87
N LYS A 260 -17.08 -21.84 17.71
CA LYS A 260 -17.83 -21.54 16.48
C LYS A 260 -17.96 -20.03 16.25
N GLU A 261 -18.34 -19.27 17.27
CA GLU A 261 -18.48 -17.81 17.16
C GLU A 261 -17.15 -17.13 16.83
N ILE A 262 -16.02 -17.60 17.40
CA ILE A 262 -14.68 -17.10 17.07
C ILE A 262 -14.32 -17.42 15.60
N LEU A 263 -14.64 -18.63 15.12
CA LEU A 263 -14.43 -19.01 13.72
C LEU A 263 -15.27 -18.16 12.75
N ASP A 264 -16.49 -17.81 13.10
CA ASP A 264 -17.34 -16.89 12.31
C ASP A 264 -16.71 -15.48 12.21
N LEU A 265 -15.91 -15.09 13.19
CA LEU A 265 -15.19 -13.82 13.26
C LEU A 265 -13.69 -13.92 12.88
N LYS A 266 -13.22 -15.06 12.38
CA LYS A 266 -11.79 -15.33 12.16
C LYS A 266 -11.04 -14.30 11.33
N GLN A 267 -11.73 -13.61 10.42
CA GLN A 267 -11.15 -12.55 9.60
C GLN A 267 -10.63 -11.35 10.42
N TYR A 268 -11.10 -11.19 11.66
CA TYR A 268 -10.68 -10.11 12.57
C TYR A 268 -9.61 -10.52 13.57
N LEU A 269 -9.18 -11.77 13.59
CA LEU A 269 -8.12 -12.25 14.50
C LEU A 269 -6.78 -11.57 14.24
N VAL A 270 -6.35 -11.43 12.98
CA VAL A 270 -5.14 -10.67 12.63
C VAL A 270 -5.37 -9.17 12.79
N LYS A 271 -4.42 -8.45 13.44
CA LYS A 271 -4.48 -6.98 13.56
C LYS A 271 -4.63 -6.36 12.17
N LYS A 272 -5.67 -5.56 11.98
CA LYS A 272 -5.91 -4.83 10.73
C LYS A 272 -4.99 -3.61 10.63
N SER A 273 -4.71 -3.21 9.40
CA SER A 273 -4.03 -1.98 9.04
C SER A 273 -5.06 -1.04 8.45
N HIS A 274 -5.40 0.02 9.18
CA HIS A 274 -6.47 0.95 8.78
C HIS A 274 -5.87 2.17 8.09
N TRP A 275 -6.34 2.44 6.86
CA TRP A 275 -5.88 3.54 6.05
C TRP A 275 -7.02 4.40 5.54
N ILE A 276 -6.83 5.71 5.54
CA ILE A 276 -7.74 6.71 4.99
C ILE A 276 -6.99 7.45 3.90
N PHE A 277 -7.43 7.30 2.63
CA PHE A 277 -6.77 7.90 1.47
C PHE A 277 -7.59 9.06 0.93
N GLY A 278 -6.93 10.13 0.49
CA GLY A 278 -7.57 11.21 -0.22
C GLY A 278 -6.59 12.25 -0.71
N GLY A 279 -7.04 13.10 -1.66
CA GLY A 279 -6.27 14.19 -2.22
C GLY A 279 -6.26 15.44 -1.33
N ASP A 280 -5.54 16.45 -1.77
CA ASP A 280 -5.42 17.74 -1.06
C ASP A 280 -6.75 18.51 -1.00
N GLY A 281 -7.59 18.44 -2.04
CA GLY A 281 -8.93 19.05 -2.02
C GLY A 281 -9.81 18.50 -0.91
N TRP A 282 -9.71 17.23 -0.60
CA TRP A 282 -10.33 16.65 0.58
C TRP A 282 -9.67 17.13 1.87
N ALA A 283 -8.39 16.89 2.05
CA ALA A 283 -7.72 17.05 3.34
C ALA A 283 -7.51 18.52 3.76
N TYR A 284 -7.28 19.42 2.79
CA TYR A 284 -7.02 20.83 3.06
C TYR A 284 -8.27 21.70 3.03
N ASP A 285 -9.32 21.25 2.33
CA ASP A 285 -10.52 22.02 2.06
C ASP A 285 -11.78 21.36 2.63
N ILE A 286 -12.52 20.61 1.83
CA ILE A 286 -13.89 20.19 2.16
C ILE A 286 -13.97 19.17 3.30
N GLY A 287 -13.03 18.23 3.37
CA GLY A 287 -12.99 17.19 4.40
C GLY A 287 -12.14 17.54 5.61
N TYR A 288 -11.60 18.77 5.69
CA TYR A 288 -10.70 19.15 6.78
C TYR A 288 -11.34 19.03 8.17
N GLY A 289 -12.60 19.39 8.33
CA GLY A 289 -13.28 19.29 9.63
C GLY A 289 -13.38 17.87 10.16
N GLY A 290 -13.71 16.92 9.29
CA GLY A 290 -13.71 15.49 9.65
C GLY A 290 -12.30 14.94 9.91
N LEU A 291 -11.33 15.34 9.08
CA LEU A 291 -9.93 14.98 9.30
C LEU A 291 -9.42 15.48 10.67
N ASP A 292 -9.69 16.73 11.00
CA ASP A 292 -9.35 17.34 12.27
C ASP A 292 -9.98 16.57 13.45
N HIS A 293 -11.27 16.24 13.34
CA HIS A 293 -11.98 15.44 14.33
C HIS A 293 -11.33 14.04 14.53
N VAL A 294 -11.02 13.34 13.44
CA VAL A 294 -10.39 12.01 13.54
C VAL A 294 -9.02 12.08 14.20
N LEU A 295 -8.20 13.08 13.86
CA LEU A 295 -6.91 13.31 14.56
C LEU A 295 -7.10 13.57 16.05
N ALA A 296 -8.18 14.27 16.43
CA ALA A 296 -8.49 14.58 17.82
C ALA A 296 -8.90 13.36 18.66
N THR A 297 -9.33 12.24 18.03
CA THR A 297 -9.77 11.05 18.77
C THR A 297 -8.65 10.26 19.42
N GLY A 298 -7.42 10.37 18.91
CA GLY A 298 -6.29 9.58 19.41
C GLY A 298 -6.28 8.12 18.97
N GLU A 299 -7.22 7.69 18.10
CA GLU A 299 -7.35 6.30 17.65
C GLU A 299 -6.27 5.91 16.63
N ASP A 300 -5.92 4.60 16.62
CA ASP A 300 -4.90 4.01 15.74
C ASP A 300 -5.43 3.90 14.29
N VAL A 301 -5.24 4.98 13.53
CA VAL A 301 -5.58 5.06 12.10
C VAL A 301 -4.47 5.78 11.32
N ASN A 302 -4.21 5.31 10.11
CA ASN A 302 -3.23 5.90 9.21
C ASN A 302 -3.93 6.73 8.13
N ILE A 303 -3.52 7.98 7.97
CA ILE A 303 -4.08 8.91 7.00
C ILE A 303 -3.01 9.25 5.97
N LEU A 304 -3.30 8.99 4.68
CA LEU A 304 -2.45 9.36 3.56
C LEU A 304 -3.12 10.48 2.75
N VAL A 305 -2.51 11.65 2.77
CA VAL A 305 -2.90 12.76 1.89
C VAL A 305 -2.01 12.76 0.66
N LEU A 306 -2.61 12.51 -0.50
CA LEU A 306 -1.98 12.59 -1.81
C LEU A 306 -2.01 14.05 -2.26
N ASP A 307 -0.96 14.79 -1.95
CA ASP A 307 -0.90 16.24 -2.13
C ASP A 307 -0.42 16.59 -3.55
N THR A 308 -1.39 16.76 -4.45
CA THR A 308 -1.15 17.19 -5.83
C THR A 308 -1.15 18.71 -6.01
N GLU A 309 -1.40 19.46 -4.92
CA GLU A 309 -1.46 20.90 -4.85
C GLU A 309 -2.58 21.54 -5.68
N VAL A 310 -3.50 20.74 -6.23
CA VAL A 310 -4.70 21.16 -6.97
C VAL A 310 -5.82 20.13 -6.78
N TYR A 311 -7.07 20.53 -7.05
CA TYR A 311 -8.15 19.56 -7.29
C TYR A 311 -7.89 18.84 -8.61
N SER A 312 -7.18 17.74 -8.57
CA SER A 312 -6.66 17.07 -9.75
C SER A 312 -7.75 16.42 -10.60
N ASN A 313 -8.63 15.62 -10.00
CA ASN A 313 -9.67 14.86 -10.72
C ASN A 313 -10.67 15.76 -11.45
N THR A 314 -11.05 16.88 -10.86
CA THR A 314 -12.01 17.82 -11.44
C THR A 314 -11.39 18.78 -12.46
N GLY A 315 -10.07 18.78 -12.63
CA GLY A 315 -9.38 19.44 -13.72
C GLY A 315 -8.45 20.60 -13.36
N GLY A 316 -7.82 20.58 -12.18
CA GLY A 316 -6.72 21.48 -11.82
C GLY A 316 -7.16 22.81 -11.20
N GLN A 317 -8.22 22.81 -10.40
CA GLN A 317 -8.64 23.98 -9.61
C GLN A 317 -7.71 24.19 -8.42
N ALA A 318 -7.49 25.46 -8.05
CA ALA A 318 -6.72 25.82 -6.88
C ALA A 318 -7.38 25.30 -5.60
N SER A 319 -6.58 24.66 -4.73
CA SER A 319 -6.94 24.25 -3.36
C SER A 319 -6.24 25.14 -2.34
N LYS A 320 -6.49 24.89 -1.05
CA LYS A 320 -5.68 25.49 0.03
C LYS A 320 -4.25 24.95 0.07
N SER A 321 -4.00 23.83 -0.60
CA SER A 321 -2.65 23.28 -0.78
C SER A 321 -1.86 23.96 -1.90
N THR A 322 -2.51 24.67 -2.81
CA THR A 322 -1.83 25.34 -3.93
C THR A 322 -0.88 26.42 -3.43
N PRO A 323 0.40 26.44 -3.85
CA PRO A 323 1.38 27.44 -3.43
C PRO A 323 1.01 28.87 -3.86
N ALA A 324 1.53 29.88 -3.14
CA ALA A 324 1.40 31.27 -3.53
C ALA A 324 2.10 31.52 -4.88
N GLY A 325 1.47 32.30 -5.75
CA GLY A 325 1.96 32.63 -7.08
C GLY A 325 1.64 31.58 -8.16
N ALA A 326 1.28 30.36 -7.78
CA ALA A 326 0.96 29.30 -8.73
C ALA A 326 -0.32 29.61 -9.52
N VAL A 327 -0.28 29.37 -10.82
CA VAL A 327 -1.41 29.53 -11.73
C VAL A 327 -2.19 28.22 -11.82
N ALA A 328 -3.47 28.28 -11.52
CA ALA A 328 -4.39 27.14 -11.56
C ALA A 328 -5.80 27.65 -11.95
N LYS A 329 -6.74 26.75 -12.24
CA LYS A 329 -8.14 27.17 -12.40
C LYS A 329 -8.63 27.85 -11.11
N PHE A 330 -9.39 28.92 -11.24
CA PHE A 330 -9.82 29.88 -10.20
C PHE A 330 -8.69 30.69 -9.56
N ALA A 331 -7.47 30.57 -10.07
CA ALA A 331 -6.32 31.40 -9.72
C ALA A 331 -5.49 31.77 -10.97
N ALA A 332 -6.16 32.28 -11.99
CA ALA A 332 -5.57 32.59 -13.31
C ALA A 332 -4.46 33.64 -13.26
N SER A 333 -4.50 34.56 -12.30
CA SER A 333 -3.46 35.61 -12.05
C SER A 333 -2.45 35.18 -10.96
N GLY A 334 -2.41 33.93 -10.63
CA GLY A 334 -1.63 33.38 -9.52
C GLY A 334 -2.38 33.41 -8.19
N LYS A 335 -2.21 32.36 -7.38
CA LYS A 335 -2.81 32.29 -6.05
C LYS A 335 -2.18 33.35 -5.12
N LYS A 336 -3.02 34.18 -4.52
CA LYS A 336 -2.57 35.34 -3.72
C LYS A 336 -2.07 34.98 -2.32
N ILE A 337 -2.56 33.87 -1.75
CA ILE A 337 -2.26 33.43 -0.38
C ILE A 337 -1.39 32.18 -0.39
N ARG A 338 -0.55 32.04 0.64
CA ARG A 338 0.32 30.86 0.80
C ARG A 338 -0.46 29.56 1.00
N LYS A 339 0.19 28.45 0.74
CA LYS A 339 -0.28 27.10 1.05
C LYS A 339 -0.60 27.00 2.55
N LYS A 340 -1.75 26.39 2.87
CA LYS A 340 -2.09 25.99 4.24
C LYS A 340 -1.08 24.93 4.71
N ASP A 341 -0.54 25.10 5.90
CA ASP A 341 0.37 24.12 6.49
C ASP A 341 -0.42 23.10 7.32
N LEU A 342 -0.88 22.06 6.65
CA LEU A 342 -1.67 20.99 7.28
C LEU A 342 -0.86 20.23 8.33
N GLY A 343 0.43 20.00 8.06
CA GLY A 343 1.31 19.30 8.98
C GLY A 343 1.50 20.09 10.27
N GLN A 344 1.79 21.39 10.17
CA GLN A 344 1.95 22.25 11.33
C GLN A 344 0.66 22.35 12.16
N MET A 345 -0.50 22.40 11.51
CA MET A 345 -1.79 22.39 12.21
C MET A 345 -1.99 21.09 12.99
N ALA A 346 -1.72 19.94 12.39
CA ALA A 346 -1.82 18.66 13.07
C ALA A 346 -0.81 18.49 14.21
N MET A 347 0.38 19.11 14.11
CA MET A 347 1.37 19.11 15.20
C MET A 347 0.85 19.75 16.50
N THR A 348 -0.16 20.61 16.45
CA THR A 348 -0.74 21.25 17.64
C THR A 348 -1.40 20.26 18.59
N TYR A 349 -1.80 19.08 18.12
CA TYR A 349 -2.32 18.00 18.97
C TYR A 349 -1.26 17.36 19.89
N GLY A 350 0.00 17.37 19.50
CA GLY A 350 1.13 16.89 20.31
C GLY A 350 1.27 15.35 20.36
N TYR A 351 0.27 14.59 19.95
CA TYR A 351 0.25 13.11 19.95
C TYR A 351 -0.02 12.50 18.56
N VAL A 352 -0.10 13.29 17.52
CA VAL A 352 -0.27 12.78 16.13
C VAL A 352 1.11 12.52 15.54
N TYR A 353 1.32 11.33 14.95
CA TYR A 353 2.50 11.09 14.14
C TYR A 353 2.35 11.82 12.80
N ILE A 354 3.32 12.64 12.41
CA ILE A 354 3.24 13.44 11.19
C ILE A 354 4.50 13.24 10.37
N ALA A 355 4.31 12.96 9.07
CA ALA A 355 5.39 12.92 8.11
C ALA A 355 5.00 13.64 6.81
N GLN A 356 5.91 14.45 6.29
CA GLN A 356 5.82 15.00 4.94
C GLN A 356 6.87 14.31 4.07
N VAL A 357 6.43 13.70 2.98
CA VAL A 357 7.27 12.82 2.15
C VAL A 357 7.14 13.14 0.67
N ALA A 358 8.21 12.85 -0.09
CA ALA A 358 8.22 12.94 -1.55
C ALA A 358 9.11 11.81 -2.10
N MET A 359 8.52 10.88 -2.86
CA MET A 359 9.27 9.75 -3.46
C MET A 359 10.44 10.22 -4.31
N GLY A 360 10.27 11.28 -5.10
CA GLY A 360 11.33 11.84 -5.93
C GLY A 360 12.48 12.47 -5.14
N SER A 361 12.27 12.80 -3.87
CA SER A 361 13.30 13.34 -2.99
C SER A 361 14.01 12.24 -2.20
N SER A 362 13.24 11.35 -1.55
CA SER A 362 13.81 10.26 -0.75
C SER A 362 12.85 9.07 -0.62
N ASN A 363 13.13 8.02 -1.36
CA ASN A 363 12.39 6.75 -1.27
C ASN A 363 12.52 6.10 0.10
N ALA A 364 13.70 6.22 0.73
CA ALA A 364 13.96 5.64 2.05
C ALA A 364 13.17 6.37 3.15
N GLN A 365 12.98 7.69 3.03
CA GLN A 365 12.16 8.47 3.97
C GLN A 365 10.70 8.01 3.92
N PHE A 366 10.13 7.84 2.72
CA PHE A 366 8.76 7.38 2.59
C PHE A 366 8.58 5.98 3.20
N LEU A 367 9.44 5.01 2.87
CA LEU A 367 9.38 3.68 3.45
C LEU A 367 9.45 3.70 4.98
N ARG A 368 10.32 4.55 5.55
CA ARG A 368 10.42 4.73 7.00
C ARG A 368 9.15 5.33 7.57
N ALA A 369 8.62 6.39 6.97
CA ALA A 369 7.42 7.08 7.43
C ALA A 369 6.20 6.14 7.52
N ILE A 370 5.95 5.30 6.50
CA ILE A 370 4.81 4.37 6.54
C ILE A 370 5.01 3.23 7.56
N LYS A 371 6.25 2.82 7.82
CA LYS A 371 6.55 1.84 8.88
C LYS A 371 6.34 2.42 10.26
N GLU A 372 6.83 3.63 10.49
CA GLU A 372 6.66 4.34 11.75
C GLU A 372 5.19 4.65 12.03
N ALA A 373 4.44 5.10 11.01
CA ALA A 373 3.01 5.33 11.10
C ALA A 373 2.23 4.06 11.48
N GLU A 374 2.50 2.95 10.81
CA GLU A 374 1.84 1.67 11.10
C GLU A 374 2.19 1.09 12.48
N ALA A 375 3.36 1.41 13.00
CA ALA A 375 3.79 0.99 14.35
C ALA A 375 3.32 1.94 15.46
N TYR A 376 2.88 3.14 15.11
CA TYR A 376 2.44 4.14 16.07
C TYR A 376 1.04 3.81 16.63
N PRO A 377 0.86 3.74 17.95
CA PRO A 377 -0.44 3.37 18.54
C PRO A 377 -1.36 4.59 18.69
N GLY A 378 -1.60 5.32 17.62
CA GLY A 378 -2.42 6.52 17.56
C GLY A 378 -2.58 7.02 16.12
N PRO A 379 -3.19 8.19 15.90
CA PRO A 379 -3.42 8.72 14.57
C PRO A 379 -2.11 9.15 13.91
N SER A 380 -1.96 8.75 12.64
CA SER A 380 -0.82 9.11 11.81
C SER A 380 -1.26 9.88 10.58
N LEU A 381 -0.59 10.98 10.27
CA LEU A 381 -0.83 11.81 9.09
C LEU A 381 0.42 11.84 8.21
N ILE A 382 0.32 11.24 7.03
CA ILE A 382 1.38 11.28 6.00
C ILE A 382 0.92 12.18 4.87
N ILE A 383 1.64 13.27 4.63
CA ILE A 383 1.41 14.19 3.52
C ILE A 383 2.42 13.83 2.42
N ALA A 384 1.92 13.21 1.37
CA ALA A 384 2.73 12.71 0.26
C ALA A 384 2.65 13.66 -0.93
N TYR A 385 3.73 14.35 -1.23
CA TYR A 385 3.84 15.19 -2.43
C TYR A 385 3.73 14.33 -3.69
N SER A 386 2.70 14.59 -4.49
CA SER A 386 2.30 13.78 -5.65
C SER A 386 2.07 14.69 -6.86
N PRO A 387 3.11 15.13 -7.58
CA PRO A 387 2.95 16.11 -8.65
C PRO A 387 1.94 15.64 -9.71
N TYR A 388 1.02 16.54 -10.07
CA TYR A 388 -0.03 16.26 -11.04
C TYR A 388 0.41 16.68 -12.45
N ILE A 389 0.50 15.71 -13.37
CA ILE A 389 1.15 15.90 -14.66
C ILE A 389 0.24 16.50 -15.76
N ASN A 390 -1.09 16.24 -15.71
CA ASN A 390 -1.99 16.66 -16.80
C ASN A 390 -2.45 18.13 -16.69
N HIS A 391 -2.74 18.60 -15.48
CA HIS A 391 -3.20 19.95 -15.20
C HIS A 391 -2.33 20.63 -14.12
N GLY A 392 -1.06 20.20 -14.01
CA GLY A 392 -0.13 20.68 -13.00
C GLY A 392 0.03 22.20 -12.97
N LEU A 393 0.55 22.67 -11.86
CA LEU A 393 0.81 24.10 -11.63
C LEU A 393 1.82 24.66 -12.63
N ARG A 394 1.65 25.94 -12.97
CA ARG A 394 2.56 26.73 -13.82
C ARG A 394 3.16 27.89 -13.04
#